data_4f31417165a71a57db996d8784c017da
#
_entry.id   4f31417165a71a57db996d8784c017da
#
_cell.length_a   1.000
_cell.length_b   1.000
_cell.length_c   1.000
_cell.angle_alpha   90.00
_cell.angle_beta   90.00
_cell.angle_gamma   90.00
#
_symmetry.space_group_name_H-M   'P 1'
#
loop_
_entity.id
_entity.type
_entity.pdbx_description
1 polymer ?
#
loop_
_entity_poly.entity_id
_entity_poly.type
_entity_poly.pdbx_seq_one_letter_code
_entity_poly.pdbx_strand_id
1 'polypeptide(L)'
;KMLRELVDYVYRNLGAKATVILSDRLKDLGYKYSTQGGLSISIDAMITPESKPAIIKKAEKQVTEIGRQYTEGLITQGEKYNKVVDIWAKATDDVANEMMDAMKKAPMTAKDDQPLLDAKGKPVISESFNPIYMMADSGARGSKDQMRQLAGMRGLMAKPSGEFIETPIVANFREGLSVLQYFISTH
;
A
#
# COMPACT_ATOMS: atom_id res chain seq x y z
N LYS A 1 -14.58 -9.06 7.09
CA LYS A 1 -15.97 -8.97 6.61
C LYS A 1 -16.85 -9.97 7.34
N MET A 2 -16.59 -11.27 7.27
CA MET A 2 -17.37 -12.34 7.94
C MET A 2 -17.56 -12.16 9.45
N LEU A 3 -16.53 -11.74 10.21
CA LEU A 3 -16.67 -11.51 11.65
C LEU A 3 -17.64 -10.38 11.97
N ARG A 4 -17.66 -9.31 11.16
CA ARG A 4 -18.63 -8.23 11.33
C ARG A 4 -20.06 -8.71 11.09
N GLU A 5 -20.26 -9.49 10.05
CA GLU A 5 -21.57 -10.09 9.73
C GLU A 5 -22.03 -11.05 10.84
N LEU A 6 -21.10 -11.83 11.42
CA LEU A 6 -21.40 -12.70 12.55
C LEU A 6 -21.84 -11.89 13.79
N VAL A 7 -21.14 -10.83 14.14
CA VAL A 7 -21.49 -9.98 15.27
C VAL A 7 -22.85 -9.29 15.06
N ASP A 8 -23.11 -8.80 13.85
CA ASP A 8 -24.42 -8.21 13.50
C ASP A 8 -25.57 -9.24 13.59
N TYR A 9 -25.32 -10.46 13.09
CA TYR A 9 -26.28 -11.56 13.18
C TYR A 9 -26.63 -11.91 14.63
N VAL A 10 -25.60 -12.04 15.50
CA VAL A 10 -25.80 -12.37 16.92
C VAL A 10 -26.55 -11.22 17.63
N TYR A 11 -26.21 -9.98 17.31
CA TYR A 11 -26.91 -8.83 17.90
C TYR A 11 -28.39 -8.81 17.56
N ARG A 12 -28.74 -9.06 16.30
CA ARG A 12 -30.16 -9.04 15.84
C ARG A 12 -30.97 -10.21 16.37
N ASN A 13 -30.37 -11.39 16.50
CA ASN A 13 -31.11 -12.62 16.84
C ASN A 13 -31.05 -12.97 18.33
N LEU A 14 -29.94 -12.67 19.02
CA LEU A 14 -29.69 -13.08 20.40
C LEU A 14 -29.55 -11.90 21.39
N GLY A 15 -29.55 -10.68 20.86
CA GLY A 15 -29.53 -9.45 21.66
C GLY A 15 -28.15 -9.04 22.18
N ALA A 16 -28.12 -7.89 22.86
CA ALA A 16 -26.88 -7.21 23.27
C ALA A 16 -25.99 -8.05 24.21
N LYS A 17 -26.56 -8.75 25.19
CA LYS A 17 -25.79 -9.55 26.17
C LYS A 17 -24.99 -10.66 25.48
N ALA A 18 -25.62 -11.40 24.56
CA ALA A 18 -24.93 -12.46 23.81
C ALA A 18 -23.82 -11.89 22.93
N THR A 19 -24.06 -10.73 22.33
CA THR A 19 -23.08 -10.02 21.49
C THR A 19 -21.84 -9.61 22.27
N VAL A 20 -21.99 -9.08 23.48
CA VAL A 20 -20.87 -8.69 24.35
C VAL A 20 -20.03 -9.93 24.70
N ILE A 21 -20.68 -11.02 25.13
CA ILE A 21 -19.99 -12.27 25.48
C ILE A 21 -19.23 -12.84 24.27
N LEU A 22 -19.85 -12.82 23.08
CA LEU A 22 -19.17 -13.25 21.83
C LEU A 22 -17.97 -12.38 21.52
N SER A 23 -18.11 -11.05 21.62
CA SER A 23 -17.04 -10.09 21.34
C SER A 23 -15.85 -10.25 22.30
N ASP A 24 -16.11 -10.47 23.60
CA ASP A 24 -15.04 -10.73 24.57
C ASP A 24 -14.30 -12.05 24.28
N ARG A 25 -15.03 -13.10 23.94
CA ARG A 25 -14.41 -14.39 23.56
C ARG A 25 -13.59 -14.29 22.28
N LEU A 26 -14.07 -13.54 21.26
CA LEU A 26 -13.33 -13.28 20.04
C LEU A 26 -12.06 -12.46 20.30
N LYS A 27 -12.14 -11.45 21.15
CA LYS A 27 -10.99 -10.66 21.60
C LYS A 27 -9.93 -11.54 22.28
N ASP A 28 -10.32 -12.35 23.26
CA ASP A 28 -9.39 -13.22 24.00
C ASP A 28 -8.73 -14.25 23.09
N LEU A 29 -9.52 -14.83 22.15
CA LEU A 29 -9.02 -15.74 21.12
C LEU A 29 -7.99 -15.03 20.22
N GLY A 30 -8.30 -13.81 19.78
CA GLY A 30 -7.42 -12.98 18.95
C GLY A 30 -6.10 -12.70 19.64
N TYR A 31 -6.10 -12.25 20.88
CA TYR A 31 -4.89 -11.97 21.65
C TYR A 31 -4.05 -13.23 21.87
N LYS A 32 -4.68 -14.35 22.25
CA LYS A 32 -3.98 -15.63 22.44
C LYS A 32 -3.22 -16.06 21.19
N TYR A 33 -3.88 -16.13 20.06
CA TYR A 33 -3.26 -16.62 18.83
C TYR A 33 -2.31 -15.61 18.18
N SER A 34 -2.56 -14.31 18.32
CA SER A 34 -1.61 -13.28 17.86
C SER A 34 -0.30 -13.35 18.67
N THR A 35 -0.39 -13.57 19.98
CA THR A 35 0.80 -13.74 20.83
C THR A 35 1.57 -15.02 20.47
N GLN A 36 0.86 -16.13 20.26
CA GLN A 36 1.50 -17.40 19.86
C GLN A 36 2.10 -17.33 18.45
N GLY A 37 1.45 -16.64 17.52
CA GLY A 37 1.95 -16.44 16.15
C GLY A 37 3.13 -15.50 16.05
N GLY A 38 3.39 -14.65 17.08
CA GLY A 38 4.51 -13.71 17.10
C GLY A 38 4.44 -12.67 15.96
N LEU A 39 3.23 -12.26 15.54
CA LEU A 39 3.07 -11.29 14.46
C LEU A 39 3.50 -9.90 14.93
N SER A 40 4.50 -9.35 14.28
CA SER A 40 5.06 -8.03 14.56
C SER A 40 5.31 -7.24 13.28
N ILE A 41 5.34 -5.91 13.40
CA ILE A 41 5.68 -5.01 12.29
C ILE A 41 7.18 -4.69 12.40
N SER A 42 7.92 -4.98 11.33
CA SER A 42 9.32 -4.57 11.18
C SER A 42 9.49 -3.68 9.95
N ILE A 43 10.57 -2.90 9.91
CA ILE A 43 10.93 -2.08 8.75
C ILE A 43 11.25 -2.97 7.55
N ASP A 44 11.88 -4.13 7.78
CA ASP A 44 12.26 -5.07 6.73
C ASP A 44 11.04 -5.72 6.06
N ALA A 45 9.92 -5.84 6.78
CA ALA A 45 8.67 -6.33 6.21
C ALA A 45 7.99 -5.34 5.24
N MET A 46 8.44 -4.09 5.20
CA MET A 46 7.97 -3.06 4.26
C MET A 46 8.77 -3.14 2.97
N ILE A 47 8.31 -3.92 2.00
CA ILE A 47 9.02 -4.15 0.75
C ILE A 47 8.65 -3.07 -0.26
N THR A 48 9.65 -2.31 -0.73
CA THR A 48 9.48 -1.38 -1.86
C THR A 48 9.67 -2.16 -3.16
N PRO A 49 8.73 -2.07 -4.13
CA PRO A 49 8.82 -2.84 -5.38
C PRO A 49 9.99 -2.35 -6.24
N GLU A 50 10.73 -3.27 -6.83
CA GLU A 50 11.85 -2.97 -7.75
C GLU A 50 11.37 -2.28 -9.04
N SER A 51 10.11 -2.49 -9.44
CA SER A 51 9.48 -1.85 -10.60
C SER A 51 9.17 -0.37 -10.41
N LYS A 52 9.18 0.13 -9.15
CA LYS A 52 8.83 1.53 -8.81
C LYS A 52 9.58 2.58 -9.65
N PRO A 53 10.92 2.55 -9.84
CA PRO A 53 11.62 3.55 -10.63
C PRO A 53 11.19 3.57 -12.10
N ALA A 54 10.85 2.41 -12.67
CA ALA A 54 10.40 2.29 -14.05
C ALA A 54 9.00 2.92 -14.25
N ILE A 55 8.09 2.68 -13.30
CA ILE A 55 6.73 3.26 -13.31
C ILE A 55 6.82 4.78 -13.20
N ILE A 56 7.61 5.30 -12.25
CA ILE A 56 7.81 6.73 -12.05
C ILE A 56 8.38 7.38 -13.31
N LYS A 57 9.44 6.83 -13.88
CA LYS A 57 10.07 7.36 -15.10
C LYS A 57 9.12 7.37 -16.30
N LYS A 58 8.21 6.40 -16.39
CA LYS A 58 7.16 6.39 -17.42
C LYS A 58 6.17 7.53 -17.19
N ALA A 59 5.73 7.74 -15.97
CA ALA A 59 4.81 8.83 -15.61
C ALA A 59 5.44 10.20 -15.86
N GLU A 60 6.70 10.41 -15.48
CA GLU A 60 7.45 11.65 -15.74
C GLU A 60 7.55 12.00 -17.22
N LYS A 61 7.81 10.99 -18.08
CA LYS A 61 7.81 11.19 -19.53
C LYS A 61 6.45 11.65 -20.06
N GLN A 62 5.36 11.04 -19.55
CA GLN A 62 4.01 11.44 -19.94
C GLN A 62 3.69 12.86 -19.46
N VAL A 63 4.06 13.23 -18.24
CA VAL A 63 3.87 14.58 -17.71
C VAL A 63 4.67 15.61 -18.53
N THR A 64 5.91 15.28 -18.91
CA THR A 64 6.74 16.14 -19.77
C THR A 64 6.08 16.39 -21.13
N GLU A 65 5.51 15.36 -21.72
CA GLU A 65 4.78 15.47 -23.01
C GLU A 65 3.53 16.36 -22.87
N ILE A 66 2.77 16.21 -21.78
CA ILE A 66 1.62 17.08 -21.48
C ILE A 66 2.08 18.54 -21.29
N GLY A 67 3.22 18.74 -20.60
CA GLY A 67 3.83 20.07 -20.46
C GLY A 67 4.20 20.70 -21.81
N ARG A 68 4.75 19.93 -22.75
CA ARG A 68 5.05 20.36 -24.11
C ARG A 68 3.79 20.78 -24.86
N GLN A 69 2.72 19.96 -24.83
CA GLN A 69 1.44 20.28 -25.47
C GLN A 69 0.83 21.59 -24.92
N TYR A 70 0.97 21.85 -23.64
CA TYR A 70 0.54 23.10 -23.03
C TYR A 70 1.37 24.29 -23.54
N THR A 71 2.69 24.15 -23.61
CA THR A 71 3.59 25.21 -24.12
C THR A 71 3.34 25.52 -25.60
N GLU A 72 2.98 24.52 -26.40
CA GLU A 72 2.58 24.64 -27.80
C GLU A 72 1.15 25.22 -27.98
N GLY A 73 0.42 25.47 -26.90
CA GLY A 73 -0.94 26.02 -26.92
C GLY A 73 -2.03 25.02 -27.37
N LEU A 74 -1.73 23.72 -27.39
CA LEU A 74 -2.67 22.68 -27.83
C LEU A 74 -3.73 22.33 -26.76
N ILE A 75 -3.42 22.59 -25.50
CA ILE A 75 -4.31 22.30 -24.37
C ILE A 75 -4.37 23.49 -23.40
N THR A 76 -5.48 23.62 -22.69
CA THR A 76 -5.68 24.63 -21.65
C THR A 76 -4.97 24.24 -20.34
N GLN A 77 -4.80 25.23 -19.44
CA GLN A 77 -4.20 24.96 -18.12
C GLN A 77 -5.03 23.97 -17.30
N GLY A 78 -6.35 24.06 -17.36
CA GLY A 78 -7.24 23.13 -16.67
C GLY A 78 -7.13 21.70 -17.19
N GLU A 79 -6.99 21.52 -18.51
CA GLU A 79 -6.77 20.22 -19.15
C GLU A 79 -5.40 19.64 -18.78
N LYS A 80 -4.35 20.49 -18.79
CA LYS A 80 -3.01 20.09 -18.33
C LYS A 80 -3.09 19.57 -16.89
N TYR A 81 -3.69 20.34 -15.98
CA TYR A 81 -3.83 19.98 -14.57
C TYR A 81 -4.54 18.62 -14.40
N ASN A 82 -5.70 18.44 -15.03
CA ASN A 82 -6.46 17.20 -14.94
C ASN A 82 -5.65 16.00 -15.47
N LYS A 83 -5.01 16.14 -16.64
CA LYS A 83 -4.18 15.07 -17.22
C LYS A 83 -2.99 14.70 -16.34
N VAL A 84 -2.32 15.68 -15.72
CA VAL A 84 -1.18 15.45 -14.83
C VAL A 84 -1.62 14.73 -13.56
N VAL A 85 -2.74 15.14 -12.95
CA VAL A 85 -3.33 14.48 -11.79
C VAL A 85 -3.69 13.03 -12.10
N ASP A 86 -4.34 12.77 -13.24
CA ASP A 86 -4.71 11.42 -13.66
C ASP A 86 -3.49 10.51 -13.88
N ILE A 87 -2.43 11.02 -14.52
CA ILE A 87 -1.18 10.27 -14.73
C ILE A 87 -0.57 9.86 -13.38
N TRP A 88 -0.48 10.79 -12.43
CA TRP A 88 0.11 10.50 -11.13
C TRP A 88 -0.78 9.64 -10.23
N ALA A 89 -2.10 9.79 -10.30
CA ALA A 89 -3.04 8.91 -9.62
C ALA A 89 -2.87 7.46 -10.09
N LYS A 90 -2.86 7.26 -11.42
CA LYS A 90 -2.62 5.94 -12.02
C LYS A 90 -1.26 5.36 -11.64
N ALA A 91 -0.19 6.14 -11.74
CA ALA A 91 1.16 5.69 -11.36
C ALA A 91 1.21 5.29 -9.87
N THR A 92 0.51 6.02 -9.00
CA THR A 92 0.39 5.72 -7.58
C THR A 92 -0.31 4.40 -7.32
N ASP A 93 -1.39 4.12 -8.06
CA ASP A 93 -2.12 2.86 -7.97
C ASP A 93 -1.31 1.68 -8.52
N ASP A 94 -0.60 1.88 -9.64
CA ASP A 94 0.28 0.86 -10.22
C ASP A 94 1.40 0.48 -9.23
N VAL A 95 2.05 1.46 -8.58
CA VAL A 95 3.05 1.21 -7.52
C VAL A 95 2.43 0.49 -6.32
N ALA A 96 1.20 0.85 -5.92
CA ALA A 96 0.51 0.21 -4.81
C ALA A 96 0.19 -1.27 -5.09
N ASN A 97 -0.21 -1.59 -6.33
CA ASN A 97 -0.49 -2.97 -6.74
C ASN A 97 0.80 -3.80 -6.77
N GLU A 98 1.85 -3.30 -7.41
CA GLU A 98 3.16 -3.97 -7.45
C GLU A 98 3.74 -4.18 -6.04
N MET A 99 3.59 -3.20 -5.15
CA MET A 99 4.00 -3.32 -3.75
C MET A 99 3.25 -4.44 -3.03
N MET A 100 1.92 -4.51 -3.18
CA MET A 100 1.11 -5.58 -2.58
C MET A 100 1.50 -6.95 -3.13
N ASP A 101 1.74 -7.05 -4.43
CA ASP A 101 2.20 -8.28 -5.07
C ASP A 101 3.61 -8.69 -4.62
N ALA A 102 4.50 -7.73 -4.44
CA ALA A 102 5.85 -7.99 -3.91
C ALA A 102 5.82 -8.47 -2.44
N MET A 103 4.93 -7.91 -1.61
CA MET A 103 4.75 -8.36 -0.22
C MET A 103 4.07 -9.73 -0.12
N LYS A 104 3.21 -10.08 -1.07
CA LYS A 104 2.54 -11.38 -1.12
C LYS A 104 3.48 -12.53 -1.50
N LYS A 105 4.50 -12.24 -2.28
CA LYS A 105 5.43 -13.25 -2.84
C LYS A 105 6.77 -13.16 -2.14
N ALA A 106 7.29 -14.29 -1.70
CA ALA A 106 8.66 -14.39 -1.19
C ALA A 106 9.38 -15.58 -1.84
N PRO A 107 10.68 -15.48 -2.09
CA PRO A 107 11.45 -16.65 -2.46
C PRO A 107 11.45 -17.66 -1.30
N MET A 108 11.21 -18.93 -1.58
CA MET A 108 11.40 -20.01 -0.61
C MET A 108 12.90 -20.11 -0.29
N THR A 109 13.22 -20.05 1.00
CA THR A 109 14.61 -20.24 1.46
C THR A 109 14.79 -21.63 2.07
N ALA A 110 15.98 -22.22 1.86
CA ALA A 110 16.43 -23.40 2.58
C ALA A 110 16.82 -23.02 4.02
N LYS A 111 17.19 -24.04 4.84
CA LYS A 111 17.59 -23.83 6.25
C LYS A 111 18.77 -22.87 6.43
N ASP A 112 19.55 -22.62 5.38
CA ASP A 112 20.75 -21.75 5.37
C ASP A 112 20.49 -20.37 4.75
N ASP A 113 19.22 -19.89 4.74
CA ASP A 113 18.78 -18.63 4.13
C ASP A 113 19.09 -18.46 2.63
N GLN A 114 19.48 -19.53 1.95
CA GLN A 114 19.70 -19.51 0.50
C GLN A 114 18.37 -19.76 -0.24
N PRO A 115 18.10 -19.02 -1.33
CA PRO A 115 16.88 -19.24 -2.12
C PRO A 115 16.90 -20.63 -2.77
N LEU A 116 15.81 -21.37 -2.59
CA LEU A 116 15.60 -22.63 -3.33
C LEU A 116 15.41 -22.31 -4.81
N LEU A 117 16.21 -22.93 -5.65
CA LEU A 117 16.15 -22.74 -7.10
C LEU A 117 15.37 -23.90 -7.76
N ASP A 118 14.57 -23.56 -8.77
CA ASP A 118 13.93 -24.57 -9.62
C ASP A 118 14.94 -25.25 -10.58
N ALA A 119 14.48 -26.23 -11.35
CA ALA A 119 15.32 -26.91 -12.35
C ALA A 119 15.88 -25.98 -13.45
N LYS A 120 15.41 -24.73 -13.52
CA LYS A 120 15.87 -23.69 -14.46
C LYS A 120 16.73 -22.63 -13.79
N GLY A 121 17.14 -22.83 -12.53
CA GLY A 121 17.96 -21.88 -11.76
C GLY A 121 17.23 -20.62 -11.32
N LYS A 122 15.89 -20.60 -11.31
CA LYS A 122 15.10 -19.47 -10.81
C LYS A 122 14.64 -19.75 -9.38
N PRO A 123 14.55 -18.71 -8.52
CA PRO A 123 14.05 -18.90 -7.16
C PRO A 123 12.59 -19.38 -7.19
N VAL A 124 12.32 -20.42 -6.41
CA VAL A 124 10.96 -20.92 -6.19
C VAL A 124 10.22 -19.90 -5.33
N ILE A 125 9.11 -19.35 -5.86
CA ILE A 125 8.31 -18.32 -5.18
C ILE A 125 7.17 -19.02 -4.44
N SER A 126 7.02 -18.69 -3.16
CA SER A 126 5.87 -19.08 -2.33
C SER A 126 5.09 -17.89 -1.83
N GLU A 127 3.93 -18.12 -1.23
CA GLU A 127 3.23 -17.08 -0.49
C GLU A 127 4.07 -16.65 0.71
N SER A 128 4.27 -15.34 0.83
CA SER A 128 5.06 -14.75 1.91
C SER A 128 4.26 -14.71 3.22
N PHE A 129 4.93 -15.05 4.33
CA PHE A 129 4.43 -14.77 5.68
C PHE A 129 4.71 -13.33 6.12
N ASN A 130 4.59 -12.37 5.20
CA ASN A 130 4.77 -10.96 5.53
C ASN A 130 3.66 -10.50 6.49
N PRO A 131 3.97 -10.15 7.76
CA PRO A 131 2.96 -9.83 8.75
C PRO A 131 2.16 -8.57 8.41
N ILE A 132 2.77 -7.61 7.71
CA ILE A 132 2.10 -6.39 7.24
C ILE A 132 1.07 -6.73 6.17
N TYR A 133 1.45 -7.55 5.19
CA TYR A 133 0.51 -8.03 4.17
C TYR A 133 -0.65 -8.80 4.80
N MET A 134 -0.38 -9.73 5.72
CA MET A 134 -1.40 -10.52 6.39
C MET A 134 -2.39 -9.65 7.18
N MET A 135 -1.91 -8.64 7.90
CA MET A 135 -2.78 -7.73 8.65
C MET A 135 -3.64 -6.84 7.74
N ALA A 136 -3.08 -6.33 6.65
CA ALA A 136 -3.80 -5.48 5.71
C ALA A 136 -4.82 -6.27 4.89
N ASP A 137 -4.46 -7.46 4.38
CA ASP A 137 -5.34 -8.32 3.58
C ASP A 137 -6.50 -8.86 4.39
N SER A 138 -6.25 -9.33 5.61
CA SER A 138 -7.29 -9.78 6.53
C SER A 138 -8.22 -8.67 7.04
N GLY A 139 -7.80 -7.41 6.91
CA GLY A 139 -8.50 -6.24 7.47
C GLY A 139 -8.37 -6.09 8.98
N ALA A 140 -7.42 -6.78 9.61
CA ALA A 140 -7.18 -6.70 11.04
C ALA A 140 -6.60 -5.34 11.44
N ARG A 141 -5.61 -4.85 10.69
CA ARG A 141 -4.99 -3.55 10.94
C ARG A 141 -4.33 -3.01 9.67
N GLY A 142 -4.51 -1.71 9.45
CA GLY A 142 -3.98 -1.03 8.29
C GLY A 142 -4.89 -1.14 7.06
N SER A 143 -4.70 -0.22 6.13
CA SER A 143 -5.33 -0.23 4.81
C SER A 143 -4.27 -0.29 3.72
N LYS A 144 -4.67 -0.64 2.50
CA LYS A 144 -3.79 -0.60 1.32
C LYS A 144 -3.12 0.77 1.15
N ASP A 145 -3.88 1.85 1.38
CA ASP A 145 -3.36 3.22 1.28
C ASP A 145 -2.30 3.54 2.33
N GLN A 146 -2.49 3.07 3.57
CA GLN A 146 -1.48 3.23 4.61
C GLN A 146 -0.19 2.47 4.26
N MET A 147 -0.31 1.24 3.76
CA MET A 147 0.84 0.45 3.31
C MET A 147 1.53 1.11 2.12
N ARG A 148 0.78 1.66 1.17
CA ARG A 148 1.29 2.40 0.03
C ARG A 148 2.18 3.56 0.45
N GLN A 149 1.76 4.33 1.43
CA GLN A 149 2.55 5.46 1.95
C GLN A 149 3.82 5.00 2.67
N LEU A 150 3.78 3.83 3.33
CA LEU A 150 4.92 3.29 4.06
C LEU A 150 5.99 2.67 3.15
N ALA A 151 5.59 1.91 2.13
CA ALA A 151 6.50 1.10 1.32
C ALA A 151 6.44 1.36 -0.20
N GLY A 152 5.37 1.97 -0.71
CA GLY A 152 5.20 2.32 -2.12
C GLY A 152 5.65 3.74 -2.45
N MET A 153 4.70 4.64 -2.63
CA MET A 153 4.92 6.09 -2.75
C MET A 153 3.77 6.85 -2.08
N ARG A 154 4.05 8.03 -1.58
CA ARG A 154 3.05 8.84 -0.91
C ARG A 154 2.00 9.42 -1.88
N GLY A 155 2.43 9.83 -3.07
CA GLY A 155 1.56 10.29 -4.15
C GLY A 155 1.21 11.78 -4.06
N LEU A 156 0.06 12.15 -4.64
CA LEU A 156 -0.43 13.53 -4.68
C LEU A 156 -0.95 13.97 -3.30
N MET A 157 -0.62 15.22 -2.94
CA MET A 157 -1.11 15.89 -1.73
C MET A 157 -2.21 16.88 -2.09
N ALA A 158 -3.28 16.91 -1.28
CA ALA A 158 -4.34 17.88 -1.41
C ALA A 158 -4.03 19.14 -0.60
N LYS A 159 -4.26 20.31 -1.17
CA LYS A 159 -4.26 21.58 -0.46
C LYS A 159 -5.50 21.68 0.46
N PRO A 160 -5.52 22.60 1.43
CA PRO A 160 -6.72 22.86 2.21
C PRO A 160 -7.95 23.27 1.37
N SER A 161 -7.71 23.81 0.16
CA SER A 161 -8.78 24.13 -0.81
C SER A 161 -9.43 22.88 -1.45
N GLY A 162 -8.84 21.69 -1.29
CA GLY A 162 -9.26 20.45 -1.93
C GLY A 162 -8.58 20.16 -3.27
N GLU A 163 -7.83 21.10 -3.84
CA GLU A 163 -7.07 20.89 -5.06
C GLU A 163 -5.81 20.04 -4.79
N PHE A 164 -5.41 19.22 -5.74
CA PHE A 164 -4.15 18.47 -5.67
C PHE A 164 -2.96 19.34 -6.08
N ILE A 165 -1.84 19.14 -5.42
CA ILE A 165 -0.56 19.70 -5.85
C ILE A 165 -0.05 18.86 -7.02
N GLU A 166 0.23 19.48 -8.18
CA GLU A 166 0.64 18.78 -9.41
C GLU A 166 1.92 17.93 -9.23
N THR A 167 2.78 18.29 -8.29
CA THR A 167 4.02 17.56 -7.98
C THR A 167 3.75 16.49 -6.93
N PRO A 168 3.87 15.20 -7.25
CA PRO A 168 3.65 14.12 -6.30
C PRO A 168 4.84 13.94 -5.36
N ILE A 169 4.60 13.31 -4.22
CA ILE A 169 5.67 12.82 -3.35
C ILE A 169 5.97 11.37 -3.77
N VAL A 170 7.06 11.18 -4.48
CA VAL A 170 7.50 9.89 -5.02
C VAL A 170 8.08 8.99 -3.93
N ALA A 171 8.69 9.57 -2.89
CA ALA A 171 9.26 8.83 -1.78
C ALA A 171 8.17 8.22 -0.90
N ASN A 172 8.51 7.13 -0.23
CA ASN A 172 7.73 6.55 0.85
C ASN A 172 8.39 6.86 2.21
N PHE A 173 7.71 6.52 3.31
CA PHE A 173 8.25 6.77 4.65
C PHE A 173 9.47 5.90 4.98
N ARG A 174 9.58 4.71 4.40
CA ARG A 174 10.75 3.84 4.58
C ARG A 174 12.01 4.44 3.97
N GLU A 175 11.90 5.01 2.75
CA GLU A 175 13.02 5.67 2.06
C GLU A 175 13.38 7.01 2.71
N GLY A 176 12.42 7.64 3.37
CA GLY A 176 12.52 8.98 3.89
C GLY A 176 12.16 10.05 2.85
N LEU A 177 11.56 11.14 3.31
CA LEU A 177 11.18 12.28 2.46
C LEU A 177 12.35 13.26 2.33
N SER A 178 12.54 13.83 1.14
CA SER A 178 13.42 14.99 0.99
C SER A 178 12.81 16.23 1.67
N VAL A 179 13.63 17.24 1.93
CA VAL A 179 13.17 18.50 2.57
C VAL A 179 12.00 19.12 1.80
N LEU A 180 12.09 19.19 0.46
CA LEU A 180 11.00 19.71 -0.37
C LEU A 180 9.74 18.87 -0.29
N GLN A 181 9.87 17.55 -0.33
CA GLN A 181 8.73 16.62 -0.20
C GLN A 181 8.09 16.71 1.18
N TYR A 182 8.88 16.94 2.22
CA TYR A 182 8.35 17.17 3.56
C TYR A 182 7.47 18.43 3.60
N PHE A 183 7.95 19.56 3.08
CA PHE A 183 7.15 20.78 3.01
C PHE A 183 5.87 20.62 2.19
N ILE A 184 5.93 19.97 1.04
CA ILE A 184 4.73 19.65 0.23
C ILE A 184 3.74 18.79 1.04
N SER A 185 4.23 17.93 1.92
CA SER A 185 3.41 17.01 2.69
C SER A 185 2.72 17.61 3.90
N THR A 186 3.15 18.79 4.34
CA THR A 186 2.61 19.47 5.54
C THR A 186 1.57 20.53 5.22
N HIS A 187 1.28 20.77 3.98
CA HIS A 187 0.28 21.77 3.52
C HIS A 187 -1.14 21.22 3.54
#